data_f25285832237310e711303cb13bded46
#
_entry.id   f25285832237310e711303cb13bded46
#
_cell.length_a   1.000
_cell.length_b   1.000
_cell.length_c   1.000
_cell.angle_alpha   90.00
_cell.angle_beta   90.00
_cell.angle_gamma   90.00
#
_symmetry.space_group_name_H-M   'P 1'
#
loop_
_entity.id
_entity.type
_entity.pdbx_description
1 polymer ?
#
loop_
_entity_poly.entity_id
_entity_poly.type
_entity_poly.pdbx_seq_one_letter_code
_entity_poly.pdbx_strand_id
1 'polypeptide(L)'
;MPDTASPGPHDAQFRQGLAWLQDHLLNHAEITFRRILAAEPGHVQALRLHGIALYKLGRRDEGIAALATAAEQETGNPRAWADLAVALRDAGRAEAAGEAYARALAAQSPGVRAPPLADLVFCTEAAAHDFKIVDYPYRAEIRYGAGRPPHAELARLIGQGRDRYRGFLSDLGEIQPDFADIPMGGTYETAAPFWLNAWFSPLDAMALTGMLRAHNPARLVEIGSGVSTKYARRAVQKYGLRSRLTSIDPEPRNEVDRLCDEVIRQPLERCDVAMFEDLEPGDIFFLDSSHRAFQNSDVTVFFLEILPRLKPGVIVHIHDIYLPYDYISGHVPRLWNEQYLLATALLFGADRFEILFPSWFVGRDAELAAHAGAMLRRGPMAELDLYGASFWMRMI
;
A
#
# COMPACT_ATOMS: atom_id res chain seq x y z
N MET A 1 12.14 -24.81 26.44
CA MET A 1 11.23 -25.12 25.31
C MET A 1 10.18 -24.03 25.29
N PRO A 2 10.09 -23.17 24.30
CA PRO A 2 8.96 -22.24 24.21
C PRO A 2 7.72 -23.04 23.85
N ASP A 3 6.65 -22.75 24.56
CA ASP A 3 5.32 -23.32 24.44
C ASP A 3 4.78 -23.05 23.00
N THR A 4 4.65 -24.11 22.20
CA THR A 4 3.99 -24.04 20.89
C THR A 4 2.48 -24.14 21.11
N ALA A 5 1.89 -23.09 21.66
CA ALA A 5 0.44 -22.95 21.62
C ALA A 5 0.02 -22.88 20.13
N SER A 6 -0.94 -23.71 19.71
CA SER A 6 -1.53 -23.65 18.39
C SER A 6 -2.04 -22.23 18.13
N PRO A 7 -1.80 -21.65 16.94
CA PRO A 7 -2.25 -20.30 16.64
C PRO A 7 -3.77 -20.19 16.82
N GLY A 8 -4.21 -19.16 17.52
CA GLY A 8 -5.62 -18.90 17.75
C GLY A 8 -6.38 -18.60 16.44
N PRO A 9 -7.71 -18.73 16.42
CA PRO A 9 -8.53 -18.59 15.23
C PRO A 9 -8.40 -17.20 14.54
N HIS A 10 -7.90 -16.19 15.27
CA HIS A 10 -7.74 -14.81 14.78
C HIS A 10 -6.29 -14.36 14.64
N ASP A 11 -5.28 -15.21 14.94
CA ASP A 11 -3.87 -14.82 14.92
C ASP A 11 -3.39 -14.34 13.54
N ALA A 12 -3.85 -14.97 12.47
CA ALA A 12 -3.51 -14.55 11.11
C ALA A 12 -4.11 -13.16 10.78
N GLN A 13 -5.38 -12.94 11.14
CA GLN A 13 -6.05 -11.66 10.95
C GLN A 13 -5.42 -10.57 11.83
N PHE A 14 -5.04 -10.91 13.06
CA PHE A 14 -4.36 -10.00 13.97
C PHE A 14 -3.01 -9.53 13.42
N ARG A 15 -2.16 -10.47 12.98
CA ARG A 15 -0.88 -10.13 12.31
C ARG A 15 -1.08 -9.27 11.08
N GLN A 16 -2.12 -9.55 10.29
CA GLN A 16 -2.47 -8.76 9.13
C GLN A 16 -2.89 -7.34 9.51
N GLY A 17 -3.75 -7.19 10.51
CA GLY A 17 -4.18 -5.86 11.02
C GLY A 17 -2.99 -5.05 11.55
N LEU A 18 -2.04 -5.70 12.23
CA LEU A 18 -0.82 -5.08 12.71
C LEU A 18 0.07 -4.60 11.55
N ALA A 19 0.28 -5.44 10.53
CA ALA A 19 1.03 -5.06 9.34
C ALA A 19 0.40 -3.82 8.66
N TRP A 20 -0.92 -3.79 8.48
CA TRP A 20 -1.59 -2.62 7.92
C TRP A 20 -1.45 -1.36 8.75
N LEU A 21 -1.47 -1.48 10.08
CA LEU A 21 -1.25 -0.35 10.96
C LEU A 21 0.18 0.20 10.84
N GLN A 22 1.17 -0.69 10.70
CA GLN A 22 2.57 -0.34 10.46
C GLN A 22 2.77 0.30 9.09
N ASP A 23 2.08 -0.19 8.07
CA ASP A 23 2.12 0.33 6.69
C ASP A 23 1.19 1.54 6.49
N HIS A 24 0.61 2.09 7.57
CA HIS A 24 -0.32 3.23 7.53
C HIS A 24 -1.59 3.01 6.70
N LEU A 25 -1.98 1.76 6.46
CA LEU A 25 -3.24 1.37 5.85
C LEU A 25 -4.35 1.37 6.91
N LEU A 26 -4.63 2.57 7.45
CA LEU A 26 -5.40 2.75 8.67
C LEU A 26 -6.83 2.24 8.59
N ASN A 27 -7.51 2.42 7.44
CA ASN A 27 -8.86 1.90 7.25
C ASN A 27 -8.90 0.37 7.24
N HIS A 28 -7.90 -0.27 6.60
CA HIS A 28 -7.78 -1.72 6.60
C HIS A 28 -7.50 -2.27 8.00
N ALA A 29 -6.61 -1.61 8.73
CA ALA A 29 -6.32 -1.96 10.12
C ALA A 29 -7.58 -1.84 10.99
N GLU A 30 -8.31 -0.73 10.89
CA GLU A 30 -9.56 -0.49 11.62
C GLU A 30 -10.59 -1.58 11.34
N ILE A 31 -10.91 -1.85 10.07
CA ILE A 31 -11.88 -2.87 9.67
C ILE A 31 -11.48 -4.25 10.22
N THR A 32 -10.19 -4.57 10.16
CA THR A 32 -9.71 -5.89 10.59
C THR A 32 -9.81 -6.05 12.10
N PHE A 33 -9.33 -5.06 12.88
CA PHE A 33 -9.47 -5.14 14.33
C PHE A 33 -10.92 -5.10 14.78
N ARG A 34 -11.78 -4.33 14.14
CA ARG A 34 -13.23 -4.31 14.40
C ARG A 34 -13.86 -5.69 14.16
N ARG A 35 -13.46 -6.40 13.12
CA ARG A 35 -13.93 -7.77 12.85
C ARG A 35 -13.46 -8.77 13.91
N ILE A 36 -12.20 -8.68 14.34
CA ILE A 36 -11.68 -9.50 15.45
C ILE A 36 -12.50 -9.22 16.71
N LEU A 37 -12.73 -7.95 17.04
CA LEU A 37 -13.50 -7.57 18.22
C LEU A 37 -14.99 -7.96 18.16
N ALA A 38 -15.57 -8.02 16.96
CA ALA A 38 -16.93 -8.54 16.78
C ALA A 38 -17.03 -10.04 17.05
N ALA A 39 -15.99 -10.80 16.73
CA ALA A 39 -15.92 -12.25 17.01
C ALA A 39 -15.44 -12.55 18.43
N GLU A 40 -14.51 -11.74 18.96
CA GLU A 40 -13.89 -11.90 20.27
C GLU A 40 -13.79 -10.52 20.99
N PRO A 41 -14.88 -10.06 21.62
CA PRO A 41 -14.92 -8.74 22.27
C PRO A 41 -13.87 -8.52 23.36
N GLY A 42 -13.34 -9.60 23.95
CA GLY A 42 -12.30 -9.57 24.98
C GLY A 42 -10.86 -9.55 24.44
N HIS A 43 -10.64 -9.44 23.14
CA HIS A 43 -9.28 -9.46 22.56
C HIS A 43 -8.58 -8.09 22.78
N VAL A 44 -7.97 -7.92 23.95
CA VAL A 44 -7.43 -6.63 24.44
C VAL A 44 -6.38 -6.03 23.50
N GLN A 45 -5.50 -6.86 22.92
CA GLN A 45 -4.49 -6.40 21.97
C GLN A 45 -5.12 -5.84 20.69
N ALA A 46 -6.20 -6.48 20.18
CA ALA A 46 -6.93 -5.96 19.03
C ALA A 46 -7.66 -4.65 19.38
N LEU A 47 -8.22 -4.54 20.58
CA LEU A 47 -8.86 -3.32 21.06
C LEU A 47 -7.87 -2.16 21.14
N ARG A 48 -6.68 -2.37 21.67
CA ARG A 48 -5.60 -1.39 21.74
C ARG A 48 -5.20 -0.89 20.34
N LEU A 49 -4.93 -1.81 19.42
CA LEU A 49 -4.50 -1.47 18.05
C LEU A 49 -5.64 -0.85 17.24
N HIS A 50 -6.90 -1.25 17.48
CA HIS A 50 -8.08 -0.60 16.94
C HIS A 50 -8.17 0.86 17.38
N GLY A 51 -7.94 1.12 18.68
CA GLY A 51 -7.88 2.48 19.22
C GLY A 51 -6.81 3.34 18.56
N ILE A 52 -5.62 2.80 18.29
CA ILE A 52 -4.56 3.50 17.55
C ILE A 52 -5.01 3.81 16.11
N ALA A 53 -5.63 2.84 15.41
CA ALA A 53 -6.13 3.03 14.06
C ALA A 53 -7.18 4.13 13.98
N LEU A 54 -8.18 4.09 14.87
CA LEU A 54 -9.23 5.12 15.00
C LEU A 54 -8.66 6.50 15.24
N TYR A 55 -7.72 6.61 16.18
CA TYR A 55 -7.09 7.87 16.51
C TYR A 55 -6.35 8.48 15.32
N LYS A 56 -5.56 7.67 14.62
CA LYS A 56 -4.83 8.07 13.41
C LYS A 56 -5.75 8.40 12.22
N LEU A 57 -6.96 7.82 12.16
CA LEU A 57 -8.01 8.14 11.19
C LEU A 57 -8.74 9.47 11.50
N GLY A 58 -8.40 10.14 12.60
CA GLY A 58 -9.05 11.38 13.04
C GLY A 58 -10.28 11.17 13.91
N ARG A 59 -10.70 9.93 14.18
CA ARG A 59 -11.78 9.55 15.12
C ARG A 59 -11.23 9.54 16.55
N ARG A 60 -10.71 10.71 16.98
CA ARG A 60 -9.88 10.83 18.18
C ARG A 60 -10.54 10.38 19.46
N ASP A 61 -11.78 10.79 19.71
CA ASP A 61 -12.48 10.44 20.96
C ASP A 61 -12.80 8.94 21.03
N GLU A 62 -13.16 8.33 19.93
CA GLU A 62 -13.38 6.87 19.84
C GLU A 62 -12.06 6.11 20.04
N GLY A 63 -10.97 6.60 19.43
CA GLY A 63 -9.65 6.02 19.61
C GLY A 63 -9.18 6.09 21.07
N ILE A 64 -9.35 7.25 21.74
CA ILE A 64 -9.01 7.43 23.16
C ILE A 64 -9.86 6.50 24.04
N ALA A 65 -11.15 6.37 23.77
CA ALA A 65 -12.03 5.50 24.54
C ALA A 65 -11.60 4.01 24.41
N ALA A 66 -11.28 3.56 23.21
CA ALA A 66 -10.80 2.18 22.97
C ALA A 66 -9.45 1.93 23.68
N LEU A 67 -8.51 2.90 23.62
CA LEU A 67 -7.22 2.81 24.30
C LEU A 67 -7.37 2.80 25.82
N ALA A 68 -8.27 3.61 26.38
CA ALA A 68 -8.56 3.62 27.80
C ALA A 68 -9.11 2.28 28.27
N THR A 69 -10.09 1.73 27.53
CA THR A 69 -10.64 0.40 27.85
C THR A 69 -9.57 -0.69 27.80
N ALA A 70 -8.70 -0.67 26.79
CA ALA A 70 -7.62 -1.64 26.66
C ALA A 70 -6.61 -1.53 27.82
N ALA A 71 -6.25 -0.31 28.23
CA ALA A 71 -5.32 -0.08 29.34
C ALA A 71 -5.92 -0.50 30.70
N GLU A 72 -7.21 -0.32 30.89
CA GLU A 72 -7.94 -0.75 32.10
C GLU A 72 -8.08 -2.27 32.17
N GLN A 73 -8.22 -2.97 31.06
CA GLN A 73 -8.28 -4.43 31.00
C GLN A 73 -6.91 -5.09 31.23
N GLU A 74 -5.83 -4.44 30.81
CA GLU A 74 -4.44 -4.92 31.02
C GLU A 74 -3.63 -3.90 31.86
N THR A 75 -4.02 -3.67 33.10
CA THR A 75 -3.39 -2.67 33.97
C THR A 75 -1.88 -2.84 34.16
N GLY A 76 -1.37 -4.05 34.04
CA GLY A 76 0.06 -4.36 34.09
C GLY A 76 0.80 -4.17 32.77
N ASN A 77 0.13 -3.77 31.68
CA ASN A 77 0.75 -3.57 30.38
C ASN A 77 1.20 -2.10 30.21
N PRO A 78 2.51 -1.79 30.28
CA PRO A 78 3.01 -0.42 30.17
C PRO A 78 2.76 0.18 28.79
N ARG A 79 2.69 -0.65 27.74
CA ARG A 79 2.43 -0.19 26.37
C ARG A 79 1.02 0.34 26.20
N ALA A 80 0.03 -0.32 26.80
CA ALA A 80 -1.36 0.12 26.71
C ALA A 80 -1.54 1.53 27.35
N TRP A 81 -0.95 1.73 28.52
CA TRP A 81 -0.94 3.02 29.19
C TRP A 81 -0.14 4.11 28.44
N ALA A 82 0.99 3.73 27.82
CA ALA A 82 1.80 4.64 27.02
C ALA A 82 1.04 5.10 25.75
N ASP A 83 0.35 4.21 25.05
CA ASP A 83 -0.44 4.56 23.89
C ASP A 83 -1.61 5.49 24.23
N LEU A 84 -2.27 5.25 25.36
CA LEU A 84 -3.29 6.16 25.89
C LEU A 84 -2.69 7.54 26.21
N ALA A 85 -1.53 7.59 26.86
CA ALA A 85 -0.84 8.83 27.18
C ALA A 85 -0.49 9.65 25.91
N VAL A 86 -0.02 8.98 24.84
CA VAL A 86 0.24 9.60 23.54
C VAL A 86 -1.03 10.21 22.96
N ALA A 87 -2.12 9.44 22.91
CA ALA A 87 -3.38 9.91 22.35
C ALA A 87 -3.95 11.12 23.13
N LEU A 88 -3.91 11.07 24.46
CA LEU A 88 -4.37 12.17 25.31
C LEU A 88 -3.50 13.42 25.17
N ARG A 89 -2.17 13.26 25.15
CA ARG A 89 -1.23 14.38 24.93
C ARG A 89 -1.50 15.08 23.60
N ASP A 90 -1.59 14.30 22.51
CA ASP A 90 -1.80 14.83 21.17
C ASP A 90 -3.21 15.43 20.98
N ALA A 91 -4.16 15.04 21.83
CA ALA A 91 -5.48 15.66 21.94
C ALA A 91 -5.51 16.91 22.86
N GLY A 92 -4.35 17.31 23.41
CA GLY A 92 -4.25 18.47 24.31
C GLY A 92 -4.74 18.23 25.72
N ARG A 93 -5.02 16.98 26.14
CA ARG A 93 -5.52 16.58 27.46
C ARG A 93 -4.36 16.29 28.42
N ALA A 94 -3.55 17.32 28.72
CA ALA A 94 -2.23 17.18 29.35
C ALA A 94 -2.27 16.51 30.74
N GLU A 95 -3.25 16.80 31.59
CA GLU A 95 -3.40 16.23 32.94
C GLU A 95 -3.66 14.71 32.84
N ALA A 96 -4.66 14.29 32.05
CA ALA A 96 -4.98 12.88 31.82
C ALA A 96 -3.84 12.13 31.15
N ALA A 97 -3.10 12.78 30.24
CA ALA A 97 -1.91 12.20 29.62
C ALA A 97 -0.80 11.92 30.65
N GLY A 98 -0.60 12.86 31.62
CA GLY A 98 0.33 12.68 32.71
C GLY A 98 -0.04 11.51 33.63
N GLU A 99 -1.33 11.36 33.95
CA GLU A 99 -1.83 10.24 34.77
C GLU A 99 -1.64 8.89 34.08
N ALA A 100 -2.01 8.80 32.79
CA ALA A 100 -1.81 7.58 32.00
C ALA A 100 -0.32 7.22 31.90
N TYR A 101 0.54 8.23 31.72
CA TYR A 101 1.98 8.01 31.68
C TYR A 101 2.54 7.54 33.02
N ALA A 102 2.08 8.10 34.15
CA ALA A 102 2.45 7.63 35.48
C ALA A 102 2.09 6.14 35.69
N ARG A 103 0.92 5.71 35.20
CA ARG A 103 0.52 4.28 35.22
C ARG A 103 1.40 3.43 34.31
N ALA A 104 1.80 3.92 33.13
CA ALA A 104 2.76 3.23 32.26
C ALA A 104 4.11 3.01 32.97
N LEU A 105 4.60 4.03 33.70
CA LEU A 105 5.81 3.92 34.50
C LEU A 105 5.68 2.92 35.65
N ALA A 106 4.56 2.95 36.37
CA ALA A 106 4.30 2.03 37.47
C ALA A 106 4.19 0.56 37.02
N ALA A 107 3.74 0.32 35.80
CA ALA A 107 3.63 -1.02 35.20
C ALA A 107 4.96 -1.54 34.64
N GLN A 108 6.01 -0.73 34.55
CA GLN A 108 7.34 -1.17 34.11
C GLN A 108 8.09 -1.91 35.20
N SER A 109 8.94 -2.87 34.78
CA SER A 109 9.84 -3.56 35.70
C SER A 109 10.86 -2.57 36.33
N PRO A 110 11.25 -2.75 37.60
CA PRO A 110 12.27 -1.93 38.25
C PRO A 110 13.57 -1.91 37.44
N GLY A 111 14.08 -0.71 37.13
CA GLY A 111 15.36 -0.50 36.44
C GLY A 111 15.29 -0.06 34.98
N VAL A 112 14.13 -0.02 34.38
CA VAL A 112 13.95 0.54 33.02
C VAL A 112 13.66 2.03 33.14
N ARG A 113 14.53 2.88 32.56
CA ARG A 113 14.29 4.32 32.49
C ARG A 113 13.29 4.61 31.39
N ALA A 114 12.14 5.13 31.73
CA ALA A 114 11.15 5.53 30.74
C ALA A 114 11.60 6.77 29.96
N PRO A 115 11.31 6.85 28.65
CA PRO A 115 11.53 8.05 27.87
C PRO A 115 10.63 9.19 28.39
N PRO A 116 11.00 10.45 28.16
CA PRO A 116 10.12 11.59 28.43
C PRO A 116 8.78 11.44 27.70
N LEU A 117 7.69 11.94 28.27
CA LEU A 117 6.36 11.89 27.65
C LEU A 117 6.35 12.50 26.24
N ALA A 118 7.18 13.54 26.01
CA ALA A 118 7.30 14.19 24.70
C ALA A 118 7.88 13.26 23.62
N ASP A 119 8.68 12.27 24.01
CA ASP A 119 9.35 11.33 23.08
C ASP A 119 8.52 10.05 22.84
N LEU A 120 7.41 9.89 23.55
CA LEU A 120 6.53 8.74 23.34
C LEU A 120 5.85 8.82 21.96
N VAL A 121 5.80 7.67 21.31
CA VAL A 121 5.04 7.43 20.06
C VAL A 121 4.17 6.19 20.24
N PHE A 122 3.16 6.02 19.41
CA PHE A 122 2.35 4.80 19.46
C PHE A 122 3.20 3.55 19.28
N CYS A 123 3.05 2.62 20.23
CA CYS A 123 3.79 1.36 20.23
C CYS A 123 3.18 0.38 19.21
N THR A 124 3.56 0.50 17.98
CA THR A 124 3.45 -0.60 17.02
C THR A 124 4.77 -1.37 17.06
N GLU A 125 4.76 -2.68 16.91
CA GLU A 125 5.99 -3.45 16.80
C GLU A 125 6.70 -3.05 15.51
N ALA A 126 7.54 -2.02 15.58
CA ALA A 126 8.38 -1.63 14.48
C ALA A 126 9.52 -2.66 14.40
N ALA A 127 9.67 -3.30 13.24
CA ALA A 127 10.91 -3.95 12.91
C ALA A 127 12.04 -2.90 12.98
N ALA A 128 13.11 -3.20 13.70
CA ALA A 128 14.28 -2.34 13.70
C ALA A 128 14.84 -2.27 12.27
N HIS A 129 14.75 -1.10 11.67
CA HIS A 129 15.36 -0.87 10.38
C HIS A 129 16.73 -0.24 10.61
N ASP A 130 17.78 -0.97 10.26
CA ASP A 130 19.14 -0.45 10.26
C ASP A 130 19.35 0.46 9.05
N PHE A 131 19.14 1.77 9.25
CA PHE A 131 19.57 2.78 8.28
C PHE A 131 20.86 3.43 8.70
N LYS A 132 21.86 3.39 7.83
CA LYS A 132 23.08 4.20 7.97
C LYS A 132 23.00 5.36 7.00
N ILE A 133 22.87 6.58 7.53
CA ILE A 133 23.15 7.80 6.78
C ILE A 133 24.64 8.04 6.96
N VAL A 134 25.38 7.99 5.85
CA VAL A 134 26.87 7.93 5.89
C VAL A 134 27.47 9.30 6.15
N ASP A 135 26.90 10.38 5.59
CA ASP A 135 27.54 11.70 5.60
C ASP A 135 26.96 12.68 6.63
N TYR A 136 25.64 12.77 6.72
CA TYR A 136 24.97 13.68 7.66
C TYR A 136 23.54 13.21 7.94
N PRO A 137 22.97 13.56 9.12
CA PRO A 137 21.60 13.22 9.43
C PRO A 137 20.64 14.00 8.50
N TYR A 138 19.79 13.28 7.78
CA TYR A 138 18.76 13.83 6.92
C TYR A 138 17.39 13.46 7.43
N ARG A 139 16.49 14.43 7.56
CA ARG A 139 15.08 14.22 7.86
C ARG A 139 14.29 14.58 6.62
N ALA A 140 13.70 13.57 5.99
CA ALA A 140 12.76 13.80 4.90
C ALA A 140 11.48 14.45 5.43
N GLU A 141 11.03 15.51 4.78
CA GLU A 141 9.81 16.22 5.12
C GLU A 141 8.85 16.23 3.94
N ILE A 142 7.56 16.05 4.22
CA ILE A 142 6.51 16.14 3.20
C ILE A 142 6.36 17.61 2.79
N ARG A 143 6.57 17.89 1.52
CA ARG A 143 6.40 19.21 0.90
C ARG A 143 5.05 19.34 0.20
N TYR A 144 4.55 18.27 -0.39
CA TYR A 144 3.31 18.19 -1.13
C TYR A 144 2.41 17.10 -0.53
N GLY A 145 1.18 17.42 -0.15
CA GLY A 145 0.30 16.49 0.56
C GLY A 145 0.26 16.70 2.07
N ALA A 146 -0.39 15.82 2.80
CA ALA A 146 -0.61 15.98 4.25
C ALA A 146 -1.22 17.36 4.63
N GLY A 147 -2.24 17.78 3.89
CA GLY A 147 -2.88 19.09 4.05
C GLY A 147 -2.23 20.23 3.24
N ARG A 148 -1.12 19.99 2.56
CA ARG A 148 -0.48 20.95 1.65
C ARG A 148 -0.92 20.70 0.20
N PRO A 149 -0.85 21.72 -0.69
CA PRO A 149 -1.22 21.54 -2.10
C PRO A 149 -0.28 20.56 -2.81
N PRO A 150 -0.75 19.95 -3.92
CA PRO A 150 0.10 19.10 -4.77
C PRO A 150 1.19 19.93 -5.48
N HIS A 151 2.19 19.25 -6.04
CA HIS A 151 3.13 19.87 -6.97
C HIS A 151 2.37 20.40 -8.20
N ALA A 152 2.35 21.71 -8.40
CA ALA A 152 1.44 22.37 -9.34
C ALA A 152 1.56 21.86 -10.78
N GLU A 153 2.78 21.75 -11.30
CA GLU A 153 3.00 21.34 -12.69
C GLU A 153 2.68 19.85 -12.91
N LEU A 154 3.03 18.98 -11.98
CA LEU A 154 2.64 17.57 -12.06
C LEU A 154 1.13 17.40 -11.95
N ALA A 155 0.46 18.18 -11.09
CA ALA A 155 -1.00 18.18 -11.00
C ALA A 155 -1.66 18.62 -12.31
N ARG A 156 -1.08 19.61 -12.99
CA ARG A 156 -1.53 20.08 -14.30
C ARG A 156 -1.36 19.00 -15.37
N LEU A 157 -0.17 18.40 -15.46
CA LEU A 157 0.13 17.34 -16.43
C LEU A 157 -0.76 16.11 -16.24
N ILE A 158 -0.83 15.60 -15.02
CA ILE A 158 -1.67 14.44 -14.69
C ILE A 158 -3.15 14.78 -14.89
N GLY A 159 -3.57 15.98 -14.49
CA GLY A 159 -4.96 16.42 -14.61
C GLY A 159 -5.49 16.56 -16.05
N GLN A 160 -4.64 16.61 -17.06
CA GLN A 160 -5.05 16.64 -18.47
C GLN A 160 -5.80 15.35 -18.88
N GLY A 161 -5.58 14.25 -18.20
CA GLY A 161 -6.21 12.95 -18.49
C GLY A 161 -7.56 12.71 -17.80
N ARG A 162 -8.17 13.69 -17.10
CA ARG A 162 -9.39 13.46 -16.29
C ARG A 162 -10.53 12.78 -17.03
N ASP A 163 -10.80 13.15 -18.27
CA ASP A 163 -11.88 12.55 -19.05
C ASP A 163 -11.58 11.08 -19.39
N ARG A 164 -10.31 10.76 -19.71
CA ARG A 164 -9.86 9.38 -19.90
C ARG A 164 -10.02 8.57 -18.64
N TYR A 165 -9.61 9.10 -17.49
CA TYR A 165 -9.74 8.40 -16.20
C TYR A 165 -11.20 8.16 -15.84
N ARG A 166 -12.07 9.12 -16.10
CA ARG A 166 -13.52 8.98 -15.91
C ARG A 166 -14.10 7.90 -16.83
N GLY A 167 -13.70 7.87 -18.10
CA GLY A 167 -14.09 6.83 -19.05
C GLY A 167 -13.66 5.45 -18.54
N PHE A 168 -12.40 5.30 -18.16
CA PHE A 168 -11.88 4.03 -17.63
C PHE A 168 -12.60 3.59 -16.33
N LEU A 169 -12.95 4.50 -15.43
CA LEU A 169 -13.76 4.19 -14.25
C LEU A 169 -15.16 3.70 -14.63
N SER A 170 -15.75 4.23 -15.69
CA SER A 170 -17.04 3.76 -16.21
C SER A 170 -16.91 2.34 -16.77
N ASP A 171 -15.84 2.05 -17.53
CA ASP A 171 -15.55 0.71 -18.05
C ASP A 171 -15.33 -0.30 -16.91
N LEU A 172 -14.66 0.12 -15.83
CA LEU A 172 -14.54 -0.68 -14.60
C LEU A 172 -15.90 -0.93 -13.93
N GLY A 173 -16.79 0.08 -13.98
CA GLY A 173 -18.16 -0.04 -13.47
C GLY A 173 -18.99 -1.08 -14.20
N GLU A 174 -18.75 -1.31 -15.50
CA GLU A 174 -19.41 -2.37 -16.28
C GLU A 174 -18.98 -3.77 -15.83
N ILE A 175 -17.72 -3.96 -15.45
CA ILE A 175 -17.19 -5.24 -14.97
C ILE A 175 -17.21 -5.38 -13.44
N GLN A 176 -17.75 -4.39 -12.73
CA GLN A 176 -17.82 -4.42 -11.27
C GLN A 176 -18.49 -5.69 -10.72
N PRO A 177 -19.57 -6.24 -11.31
CA PRO A 177 -20.16 -7.50 -10.84
C PRO A 177 -19.20 -8.69 -10.90
N ASP A 178 -18.21 -8.65 -11.77
CA ASP A 178 -17.20 -9.70 -11.92
C ASP A 178 -16.22 -9.81 -10.75
N PHE A 179 -16.21 -8.82 -9.87
CA PHE A 179 -15.39 -8.80 -8.67
C PHE A 179 -16.11 -9.37 -7.44
N ALA A 180 -17.40 -9.70 -7.55
CA ALA A 180 -18.23 -10.11 -6.41
C ALA A 180 -17.82 -11.45 -5.79
N ASP A 181 -17.11 -12.30 -6.52
CA ASP A 181 -16.60 -13.61 -6.08
C ASP A 181 -15.24 -13.51 -5.37
N ILE A 182 -14.59 -12.34 -5.36
CA ILE A 182 -13.33 -12.14 -4.63
C ILE A 182 -13.66 -11.97 -3.15
N PRO A 183 -13.12 -12.83 -2.26
CA PRO A 183 -13.40 -12.75 -0.84
C PRO A 183 -12.79 -11.49 -0.22
N MET A 184 -13.43 -10.97 0.85
CA MET A 184 -12.90 -9.82 1.59
C MET A 184 -11.59 -10.14 2.30
N GLY A 185 -11.46 -11.30 2.91
CA GLY A 185 -10.23 -11.78 3.57
C GLY A 185 -9.76 -13.09 2.97
N GLY A 186 -8.49 -13.39 3.17
CA GLY A 186 -7.86 -14.60 2.67
C GLY A 186 -6.47 -14.80 3.28
N THR A 187 -5.73 -15.74 2.73
CA THR A 187 -4.34 -16.01 3.12
C THR A 187 -3.40 -15.84 1.92
N TYR A 188 -2.14 -15.55 2.20
CA TYR A 188 -1.15 -15.35 1.15
C TYR A 188 -0.66 -16.67 0.52
N GLU A 189 -0.91 -17.80 1.15
CA GLU A 189 -0.55 -19.14 0.68
C GLU A 189 -1.46 -19.65 -0.43
N THR A 190 -2.65 -19.07 -0.59
CA THR A 190 -3.58 -19.47 -1.66
C THR A 190 -3.31 -18.74 -2.95
N ALA A 191 -3.65 -19.38 -4.08
CA ALA A 191 -3.59 -18.76 -5.40
C ALA A 191 -4.67 -17.69 -5.63
N ALA A 192 -5.75 -17.71 -4.83
CA ALA A 192 -6.85 -16.78 -4.96
C ALA A 192 -6.50 -15.41 -4.38
N PRO A 193 -6.82 -14.32 -5.08
CA PRO A 193 -6.72 -12.97 -4.53
C PRO A 193 -7.81 -12.71 -3.48
N PHE A 194 -7.61 -11.70 -2.64
CA PHE A 194 -8.59 -11.22 -1.67
C PHE A 194 -8.43 -9.72 -1.45
N TRP A 195 -9.53 -9.01 -1.10
CA TRP A 195 -9.56 -7.55 -1.10
C TRP A 195 -8.71 -6.91 0.01
N LEU A 196 -8.84 -7.41 1.23
CA LEU A 196 -8.16 -6.84 2.38
C LEU A 196 -6.76 -7.45 2.52
N ASN A 197 -5.88 -7.11 1.60
CA ASN A 197 -4.47 -7.47 1.61
C ASN A 197 -3.60 -6.22 1.79
N ALA A 198 -2.36 -6.40 2.27
CA ALA A 198 -1.45 -5.30 2.59
C ALA A 198 -0.66 -4.74 1.39
N TRP A 199 -0.72 -5.42 0.25
CA TRP A 199 0.28 -5.22 -0.80
C TRP A 199 -0.28 -4.62 -2.09
N PHE A 200 -1.55 -4.86 -2.39
CA PHE A 200 -2.16 -4.41 -3.63
C PHE A 200 -3.59 -3.94 -3.40
N SER A 201 -3.78 -2.64 -3.45
CA SER A 201 -5.00 -1.98 -3.03
C SER A 201 -6.20 -2.28 -3.94
N PRO A 202 -7.45 -2.10 -3.47
CA PRO A 202 -8.63 -2.43 -4.25
C PRO A 202 -8.72 -1.71 -5.60
N LEU A 203 -8.43 -0.40 -5.64
CA LEU A 203 -8.49 0.35 -6.90
C LEU A 203 -7.40 -0.10 -7.87
N ASP A 204 -6.22 -0.46 -7.38
CA ASP A 204 -5.12 -0.98 -8.20
C ASP A 204 -5.44 -2.35 -8.78
N ALA A 205 -6.06 -3.23 -7.98
CA ALA A 205 -6.50 -4.55 -8.41
C ALA A 205 -7.59 -4.48 -9.50
N MET A 206 -8.55 -3.55 -9.34
CA MET A 206 -9.58 -3.30 -10.35
C MET A 206 -8.95 -2.69 -11.61
N ALA A 207 -8.03 -1.74 -11.47
CA ALA A 207 -7.34 -1.12 -12.59
C ALA A 207 -6.50 -2.14 -13.37
N LEU A 208 -5.72 -3.00 -12.70
CA LEU A 208 -4.97 -4.08 -13.36
C LEU A 208 -5.89 -5.00 -14.15
N THR A 209 -7.01 -5.41 -13.56
CA THR A 209 -8.01 -6.26 -14.24
C THR A 209 -8.59 -5.55 -15.46
N GLY A 210 -8.94 -4.26 -15.33
CA GLY A 210 -9.47 -3.46 -16.43
C GLY A 210 -8.46 -3.25 -17.55
N MET A 211 -7.19 -2.96 -17.24
CA MET A 211 -6.11 -2.82 -18.21
C MET A 211 -5.87 -4.10 -18.99
N LEU A 212 -5.80 -5.23 -18.29
CA LEU A 212 -5.67 -6.55 -18.94
C LEU A 212 -6.84 -6.83 -19.88
N ARG A 213 -8.09 -6.59 -19.43
CA ARG A 213 -9.28 -6.79 -20.25
C ARG A 213 -9.31 -5.86 -21.47
N ALA A 214 -9.00 -4.59 -21.28
CA ALA A 214 -9.10 -3.59 -22.36
C ALA A 214 -8.03 -3.77 -23.44
N HIS A 215 -6.81 -4.16 -23.06
CA HIS A 215 -5.68 -4.24 -23.98
C HIS A 215 -5.37 -5.66 -24.43
N ASN A 216 -5.81 -6.69 -23.70
CA ASN A 216 -5.54 -8.10 -23.98
C ASN A 216 -4.08 -8.33 -24.44
N PRO A 217 -3.07 -7.91 -23.62
CA PRO A 217 -1.65 -7.98 -23.98
C PRO A 217 -1.26 -9.41 -24.34
N ALA A 218 -0.28 -9.59 -25.23
CA ALA A 218 0.31 -10.89 -25.44
C ALA A 218 1.23 -11.26 -24.26
N ARG A 219 1.89 -10.26 -23.68
CA ARG A 219 2.81 -10.43 -22.54
C ARG A 219 2.50 -9.44 -21.44
N LEU A 220 2.53 -9.94 -20.21
CA LEU A 220 2.65 -9.14 -18.99
C LEU A 220 3.93 -9.58 -18.31
N VAL A 221 4.92 -8.68 -18.25
CA VAL A 221 6.19 -8.91 -17.53
C VAL A 221 6.13 -8.14 -16.22
N GLU A 222 6.13 -8.88 -15.12
CA GLU A 222 6.00 -8.34 -13.77
C GLU A 222 7.32 -8.43 -13.03
N ILE A 223 7.79 -7.27 -12.56
CA ILE A 223 8.97 -7.13 -11.70
C ILE A 223 8.47 -6.96 -10.27
N GLY A 224 8.84 -7.91 -9.37
CA GLY A 224 8.29 -7.97 -8.02
C GLY A 224 6.90 -8.62 -8.01
N SER A 225 6.84 -9.91 -7.79
CA SER A 225 5.63 -10.71 -7.93
C SER A 225 4.94 -10.97 -6.58
N GLY A 226 3.62 -10.99 -6.60
CA GLY A 226 2.89 -11.17 -5.35
C GLY A 226 1.37 -11.24 -5.49
N VAL A 227 0.68 -10.36 -4.78
CA VAL A 227 -0.80 -10.28 -4.83
C VAL A 227 -1.28 -9.79 -6.19
N SER A 228 -0.57 -8.86 -6.82
CA SER A 228 -0.82 -8.39 -8.19
C SER A 228 -0.87 -9.55 -9.19
N THR A 229 0.09 -10.49 -9.11
CA THR A 229 0.12 -11.71 -9.94
C THR A 229 -1.14 -12.55 -9.82
N LYS A 230 -1.72 -12.65 -8.60
CA LYS A 230 -2.97 -13.39 -8.36
C LYS A 230 -4.15 -12.74 -9.08
N TYR A 231 -4.25 -11.40 -9.01
CA TYR A 231 -5.28 -10.65 -9.74
C TYR A 231 -5.09 -10.74 -11.25
N ALA A 232 -3.84 -10.63 -11.73
CA ALA A 232 -3.53 -10.77 -13.14
C ALA A 232 -3.92 -12.16 -13.68
N ARG A 233 -3.53 -13.24 -13.01
CA ARG A 233 -3.90 -14.60 -13.41
C ARG A 233 -5.42 -14.81 -13.38
N ARG A 234 -6.10 -14.29 -12.35
CA ARG A 234 -7.56 -14.35 -12.29
C ARG A 234 -8.21 -13.63 -13.47
N ALA A 235 -7.73 -12.44 -13.84
CA ALA A 235 -8.24 -11.70 -15.00
C ALA A 235 -8.05 -12.47 -16.30
N VAL A 236 -6.84 -13.03 -16.51
CA VAL A 236 -6.53 -13.85 -17.69
C VAL A 236 -7.48 -15.04 -17.80
N GLN A 237 -7.73 -15.76 -16.71
CA GLN A 237 -8.63 -16.93 -16.70
C GLN A 237 -10.09 -16.51 -16.89
N LYS A 238 -10.55 -15.49 -16.18
CA LYS A 238 -11.95 -15.06 -16.18
C LYS A 238 -12.39 -14.55 -17.56
N TYR A 239 -11.53 -13.82 -18.24
CA TYR A 239 -11.86 -13.23 -19.56
C TYR A 239 -11.28 -14.01 -20.74
N GLY A 240 -10.61 -15.14 -20.52
CA GLY A 240 -9.99 -15.93 -21.59
C GLY A 240 -8.94 -15.14 -22.38
N LEU A 241 -8.12 -14.33 -21.69
CA LEU A 241 -7.13 -13.48 -22.32
C LEU A 241 -5.94 -14.31 -22.83
N ARG A 242 -5.29 -13.81 -23.88
CA ARG A 242 -4.09 -14.44 -24.47
C ARG A 242 -2.81 -14.20 -23.69
N SER A 243 -2.86 -13.40 -22.64
CA SER A 243 -1.70 -12.88 -21.90
C SER A 243 -0.89 -13.99 -21.25
N ARG A 244 0.40 -14.03 -21.56
CA ARG A 244 1.40 -14.81 -20.83
C ARG A 244 1.99 -13.94 -19.72
N LEU A 245 2.07 -14.50 -18.52
CA LEU A 245 2.60 -13.84 -17.34
C LEU A 245 4.04 -14.31 -17.11
N THR A 246 4.99 -13.38 -17.15
CA THR A 246 6.39 -13.60 -16.78
C THR A 246 6.65 -12.92 -15.43
N SER A 247 7.13 -13.66 -14.45
CA SER A 247 7.52 -13.18 -13.12
C SER A 247 9.03 -13.04 -13.03
N ILE A 248 9.52 -11.84 -12.73
CA ILE A 248 10.93 -11.56 -12.44
C ILE A 248 11.03 -11.08 -11.00
N ASP A 249 11.46 -11.95 -10.11
CA ASP A 249 11.57 -11.69 -8.68
C ASP A 249 12.54 -12.68 -8.04
N PRO A 250 13.62 -12.25 -7.37
CA PRO A 250 14.57 -13.15 -6.73
C PRO A 250 13.95 -13.93 -5.56
N GLU A 251 13.04 -13.32 -4.81
CA GLU A 251 12.44 -13.86 -3.58
C GLU A 251 10.99 -13.38 -3.41
N PRO A 252 10.03 -13.94 -4.16
CA PRO A 252 8.63 -13.50 -4.04
C PRO A 252 8.07 -13.84 -2.65
N ARG A 253 7.36 -12.87 -2.07
CA ARG A 253 6.73 -13.02 -0.75
C ARG A 253 5.55 -13.99 -0.73
N ASN A 254 5.08 -14.37 -1.90
CA ASN A 254 3.94 -15.26 -2.09
C ASN A 254 4.32 -16.42 -3.02
N GLU A 255 3.65 -17.55 -2.84
CA GLU A 255 3.75 -18.68 -3.76
C GLU A 255 2.98 -18.35 -5.05
N VAL A 256 3.67 -17.75 -6.03
CA VAL A 256 3.06 -17.29 -7.29
C VAL A 256 3.55 -18.02 -8.54
N ASP A 257 4.55 -18.89 -8.42
CA ASP A 257 5.18 -19.57 -9.55
C ASP A 257 4.18 -20.31 -10.45
N ARG A 258 3.22 -20.99 -9.80
CA ARG A 258 2.16 -21.73 -10.51
C ARG A 258 1.17 -20.85 -11.26
N LEU A 259 1.18 -19.55 -10.98
CA LEU A 259 0.32 -18.56 -11.63
C LEU A 259 0.99 -17.95 -12.87
N CYS A 260 2.30 -18.15 -13.02
CA CYS A 260 3.08 -17.59 -14.11
C CYS A 260 3.32 -18.62 -15.21
N ASP A 261 3.46 -18.13 -16.44
CA ASP A 261 3.84 -18.95 -17.60
C ASP A 261 5.36 -19.04 -17.72
N GLU A 262 6.06 -18.08 -17.12
CA GLU A 262 7.51 -18.01 -17.05
C GLU A 262 7.95 -17.40 -15.72
N VAL A 263 9.03 -17.93 -15.16
CA VAL A 263 9.57 -17.51 -13.85
C VAL A 263 11.06 -17.31 -13.95
N ILE A 264 11.53 -16.10 -13.61
CA ILE A 264 12.94 -15.73 -13.59
C ILE A 264 13.31 -15.34 -12.16
N ARG A 265 14.09 -16.20 -11.46
CA ARG A 265 14.49 -16.03 -10.07
C ARG A 265 15.84 -15.31 -9.96
N GLN A 266 15.85 -14.07 -10.43
CA GLN A 266 16.98 -13.13 -10.26
C GLN A 266 16.48 -11.70 -10.17
N PRO A 267 17.24 -10.79 -9.54
CA PRO A 267 16.88 -9.38 -9.48
C PRO A 267 16.99 -8.73 -10.87
N LEU A 268 16.18 -7.69 -11.12
CA LEU A 268 16.07 -7.02 -12.42
C LEU A 268 17.43 -6.53 -12.93
N GLU A 269 18.27 -6.00 -12.06
CA GLU A 269 19.59 -5.46 -12.40
C GLU A 269 20.62 -6.52 -12.83
N ARG A 270 20.23 -7.79 -12.79
CA ARG A 270 21.03 -8.91 -13.31
C ARG A 270 20.42 -9.58 -14.55
N CYS A 271 19.22 -9.15 -14.93
CA CYS A 271 18.59 -9.63 -16.16
C CYS A 271 19.26 -9.00 -17.38
N ASP A 272 19.22 -9.73 -18.50
CA ASP A 272 19.56 -9.14 -19.80
C ASP A 272 18.46 -8.15 -20.20
N VAL A 273 18.76 -6.85 -20.17
CA VAL A 273 17.79 -5.81 -20.48
C VAL A 273 17.28 -5.86 -21.93
N ALA A 274 18.02 -6.53 -22.84
CA ALA A 274 17.60 -6.71 -24.23
C ALA A 274 16.28 -7.49 -24.34
N MET A 275 15.95 -8.36 -23.37
CA MET A 275 14.69 -9.10 -23.36
C MET A 275 13.44 -8.20 -23.34
N PHE A 276 13.55 -6.99 -22.83
CA PHE A 276 12.44 -6.04 -22.76
C PHE A 276 12.21 -5.28 -24.07
N GLU A 277 13.20 -5.27 -24.96
CA GLU A 277 13.07 -4.71 -26.32
C GLU A 277 12.12 -5.55 -27.21
N ASP A 278 11.85 -6.79 -26.81
CA ASP A 278 10.89 -7.69 -27.48
C ASP A 278 9.42 -7.38 -27.14
N LEU A 279 9.14 -6.50 -26.16
CA LEU A 279 7.78 -6.07 -25.86
C LEU A 279 7.20 -5.28 -27.04
N GLU A 280 5.98 -5.64 -27.42
CA GLU A 280 5.27 -5.05 -28.56
C GLU A 280 4.17 -4.08 -28.10
N PRO A 281 3.66 -3.20 -28.98
CA PRO A 281 2.55 -2.31 -28.65
C PRO A 281 1.37 -3.07 -28.02
N GLY A 282 0.92 -2.62 -26.85
CA GLY A 282 -0.14 -3.23 -26.06
C GLY A 282 0.35 -4.26 -25.04
N ASP A 283 1.61 -4.71 -25.09
CA ASP A 283 2.20 -5.49 -23.99
C ASP A 283 2.39 -4.64 -22.75
N ILE A 284 2.42 -5.26 -21.57
CA ILE A 284 2.52 -4.60 -20.28
C ILE A 284 3.85 -4.91 -19.61
N PHE A 285 4.61 -3.87 -19.27
CA PHE A 285 5.70 -3.90 -18.30
C PHE A 285 5.17 -3.40 -16.95
N PHE A 286 5.18 -4.26 -15.94
CA PHE A 286 4.64 -4.00 -14.62
C PHE A 286 5.77 -3.96 -13.60
N LEU A 287 6.01 -2.79 -12.98
CA LEU A 287 7.06 -2.56 -11.99
C LEU A 287 6.44 -2.38 -10.61
N ASP A 288 6.79 -3.28 -9.69
CA ASP A 288 6.51 -3.20 -8.25
C ASP A 288 7.73 -3.77 -7.51
N SER A 289 8.76 -2.96 -7.36
CA SER A 289 10.11 -3.39 -7.03
C SER A 289 10.62 -2.84 -5.68
N SER A 290 11.90 -2.47 -5.59
CA SER A 290 12.48 -1.96 -4.32
C SER A 290 12.08 -0.54 -3.97
N HIS A 291 11.56 0.23 -4.91
CA HIS A 291 11.22 1.67 -4.85
C HIS A 291 12.40 2.59 -4.52
N ARG A 292 13.64 2.12 -4.67
CA ARG A 292 14.84 2.87 -4.30
C ARG A 292 15.80 3.00 -5.46
N ALA A 293 16.04 4.25 -5.89
CA ALA A 293 17.04 4.59 -6.91
C ALA A 293 18.43 4.71 -6.27
N PHE A 294 19.04 3.57 -6.00
CA PHE A 294 20.45 3.48 -5.62
C PHE A 294 21.29 3.13 -6.83
N GLN A 295 22.62 3.25 -6.69
CA GLN A 295 23.54 2.85 -7.76
C GLN A 295 23.29 1.39 -8.16
N ASN A 296 22.97 1.17 -9.44
CA ASN A 296 22.69 -0.14 -10.01
C ASN A 296 21.56 -0.93 -9.29
N SER A 297 20.54 -0.22 -8.82
CA SER A 297 19.32 -0.86 -8.33
C SER A 297 18.35 -1.17 -9.48
N ASP A 298 17.37 -2.02 -9.23
CA ASP A 298 16.24 -2.29 -10.11
C ASP A 298 15.58 -1.00 -10.65
N VAL A 299 15.33 -0.03 -9.77
CA VAL A 299 14.73 1.27 -10.13
C VAL A 299 15.63 2.05 -11.09
N THR A 300 16.95 2.12 -10.84
CA THR A 300 17.86 2.84 -11.73
C THR A 300 18.03 2.13 -13.07
N VAL A 301 18.10 0.81 -13.09
CA VAL A 301 18.15 0.02 -14.33
C VAL A 301 16.87 0.21 -15.13
N PHE A 302 15.70 0.20 -14.48
CA PHE A 302 14.43 0.46 -15.17
C PHE A 302 14.41 1.84 -15.83
N PHE A 303 14.67 2.91 -15.08
CA PHE A 303 14.54 4.27 -15.61
C PHE A 303 15.63 4.66 -16.62
N LEU A 304 16.85 4.13 -16.48
CA LEU A 304 17.98 4.52 -17.32
C LEU A 304 18.21 3.60 -18.52
N GLU A 305 17.87 2.33 -18.40
CA GLU A 305 18.20 1.34 -19.42
C GLU A 305 16.99 0.70 -20.08
N ILE A 306 15.91 0.41 -19.35
CA ILE A 306 14.74 -0.28 -19.89
C ILE A 306 13.73 0.72 -20.47
N LEU A 307 13.23 1.66 -19.64
CA LEU A 307 12.18 2.60 -20.05
C LEU A 307 12.50 3.37 -21.35
N PRO A 308 13.74 3.86 -21.58
CA PRO A 308 14.07 4.58 -22.82
C PRO A 308 14.05 3.71 -24.08
N ARG A 309 14.11 2.38 -23.94
CA ARG A 309 14.17 1.42 -25.04
C ARG A 309 12.82 0.73 -25.33
N LEU A 310 11.83 0.91 -24.46
CA LEU A 310 10.51 0.36 -24.73
C LEU A 310 9.89 0.99 -25.97
N LYS A 311 9.28 0.14 -26.80
CA LYS A 311 8.64 0.57 -28.06
C LYS A 311 7.42 1.45 -27.78
N PRO A 312 7.10 2.40 -28.70
CA PRO A 312 5.82 3.09 -28.66
C PRO A 312 4.66 2.11 -28.60
N GLY A 313 3.66 2.40 -27.77
CA GLY A 313 2.51 1.54 -27.55
C GLY A 313 2.65 0.52 -26.42
N VAL A 314 3.85 0.27 -25.90
CA VAL A 314 4.03 -0.54 -24.68
C VAL A 314 3.42 0.18 -23.49
N ILE A 315 2.66 -0.56 -22.70
CA ILE A 315 2.02 -0.04 -21.49
C ILE A 315 2.96 -0.31 -20.31
N VAL A 316 3.17 0.73 -19.52
CA VAL A 316 4.03 0.68 -18.33
C VAL A 316 3.17 0.94 -17.10
N HIS A 317 3.29 0.07 -16.11
CA HIS A 317 2.77 0.26 -14.77
C HIS A 317 3.92 0.46 -13.79
N ILE A 318 3.80 1.44 -12.90
CA ILE A 318 4.69 1.62 -11.76
C ILE A 318 3.83 1.68 -10.51
N HIS A 319 4.14 0.84 -9.52
CA HIS A 319 3.41 0.80 -8.25
C HIS A 319 3.97 1.79 -7.23
N ASP A 320 3.19 2.06 -6.19
CA ASP A 320 3.54 2.96 -5.08
C ASP A 320 3.94 4.39 -5.52
N ILE A 321 3.20 4.92 -6.49
CA ILE A 321 3.33 6.28 -7.02
C ILE A 321 2.22 7.19 -6.46
N TYR A 322 2.63 8.19 -5.71
CA TYR A 322 1.75 9.15 -5.03
C TYR A 322 1.65 10.50 -5.74
N LEU A 323 2.24 10.62 -6.94
CA LEU A 323 2.19 11.88 -7.72
C LEU A 323 0.75 12.36 -7.92
N PRO A 324 0.52 13.67 -7.83
CA PRO A 324 1.46 14.80 -7.71
C PRO A 324 1.84 15.19 -6.28
N TYR A 325 1.75 14.27 -5.33
CA TYR A 325 2.09 14.45 -3.93
C TYR A 325 3.39 13.73 -3.58
N ASP A 326 3.95 14.02 -2.41
CA ASP A 326 5.04 13.25 -1.84
C ASP A 326 4.54 11.89 -1.32
N TYR A 327 5.47 11.01 -0.98
CA TYR A 327 5.15 9.78 -0.28
C TYR A 327 4.42 10.07 1.03
N ILE A 328 3.48 9.21 1.38
CA ILE A 328 2.78 9.29 2.66
C ILE A 328 3.76 9.11 3.83
N SER A 329 3.39 9.63 5.01
CA SER A 329 4.27 9.67 6.19
C SER A 329 4.85 8.32 6.59
N GLY A 330 4.10 7.23 6.37
CA GLY A 330 4.57 5.86 6.63
C GLY A 330 5.69 5.38 5.71
N HIS A 331 5.78 5.93 4.50
CA HIS A 331 6.82 5.57 3.54
C HIS A 331 8.05 6.47 3.59
N VAL A 332 7.98 7.61 4.26
CA VAL A 332 9.12 8.52 4.44
C VAL A 332 10.34 7.82 5.06
N PRO A 333 10.19 7.01 6.16
CA PRO A 333 11.33 6.29 6.73
C PRO A 333 11.90 5.18 5.83
N ARG A 334 11.14 4.73 4.83
CA ARG A 334 11.59 3.71 3.87
C ARG A 334 12.56 4.25 2.83
N LEU A 335 12.72 5.57 2.76
CA LEU A 335 13.57 6.28 1.79
C LEU A 335 13.26 5.93 0.33
N TRP A 336 12.00 5.64 0.04
CA TRP A 336 11.53 5.43 -1.32
C TRP A 336 11.68 6.73 -2.13
N ASN A 337 12.14 6.60 -3.36
CA ASN A 337 12.43 7.76 -4.20
C ASN A 337 12.13 7.55 -5.69
N GLU A 338 11.60 6.39 -6.06
CA GLU A 338 11.25 6.00 -7.42
C GLU A 338 10.32 7.01 -8.11
N GLN A 339 9.28 7.48 -7.41
CA GLN A 339 8.34 8.45 -7.98
C GLN A 339 8.99 9.77 -8.39
N TYR A 340 10.15 10.14 -7.81
CA TYR A 340 10.84 11.38 -8.18
C TYR A 340 11.59 11.24 -9.51
N LEU A 341 12.01 10.02 -9.89
CA LEU A 341 12.53 9.73 -11.22
C LEU A 341 11.39 9.81 -12.24
N LEU A 342 10.23 9.20 -11.94
CA LEU A 342 9.05 9.33 -12.77
C LEU A 342 8.61 10.79 -12.90
N ALA A 343 8.57 11.55 -11.81
CA ALA A 343 8.24 12.97 -11.82
C ALA A 343 9.18 13.77 -12.73
N THR A 344 10.49 13.48 -12.67
CA THR A 344 11.50 14.09 -13.53
C THR A 344 11.25 13.73 -14.99
N ALA A 345 10.99 12.46 -15.30
CA ALA A 345 10.68 12.03 -16.66
C ALA A 345 9.43 12.74 -17.22
N LEU A 346 8.37 12.89 -16.41
CA LEU A 346 7.15 13.59 -16.81
C LEU A 346 7.34 15.10 -16.98
N LEU A 347 8.15 15.75 -16.14
CA LEU A 347 8.38 17.20 -16.22
C LEU A 347 9.23 17.60 -17.43
N PHE A 348 10.15 16.74 -17.89
CA PHE A 348 11.08 17.04 -18.96
C PHE A 348 10.84 16.29 -20.26
N GLY A 349 9.97 15.28 -20.25
CA GLY A 349 9.66 14.43 -21.42
C GLY A 349 8.20 13.97 -21.44
N ALA A 350 7.24 14.84 -21.07
CA ALA A 350 5.83 14.50 -21.00
C ALA A 350 5.25 14.02 -22.34
N ASP A 351 5.80 14.47 -23.45
CA ASP A 351 5.42 14.10 -24.82
C ASP A 351 5.78 12.65 -25.19
N ARG A 352 6.60 12.00 -24.37
CA ARG A 352 6.94 10.57 -24.54
C ARG A 352 5.96 9.62 -23.87
N PHE A 353 5.03 10.14 -23.08
CA PHE A 353 4.14 9.33 -22.23
C PHE A 353 2.70 9.78 -22.33
N GLU A 354 1.80 8.84 -22.55
CA GLU A 354 0.37 9.04 -22.34
C GLU A 354 -0.02 8.46 -20.97
N ILE A 355 -0.43 9.30 -20.02
CA ILE A 355 -0.88 8.84 -18.71
C ILE A 355 -2.26 8.22 -18.87
N LEU A 356 -2.37 6.91 -18.62
CA LEU A 356 -3.60 6.14 -18.77
C LEU A 356 -4.48 6.20 -17.53
N PHE A 357 -3.91 5.92 -16.35
CA PHE A 357 -4.66 5.90 -15.09
C PHE A 357 -3.74 6.03 -13.87
N PRO A 358 -3.71 7.16 -13.17
CA PRO A 358 -2.95 7.38 -11.94
C PRO A 358 -3.86 7.20 -10.72
N SER A 359 -3.89 6.00 -10.13
CA SER A 359 -4.85 5.63 -9.07
C SER A 359 -4.86 6.59 -7.89
N TRP A 360 -3.68 7.05 -7.43
CA TRP A 360 -3.58 7.98 -6.31
C TRP A 360 -4.21 9.34 -6.61
N PHE A 361 -3.95 9.90 -7.78
CA PHE A 361 -4.58 11.15 -8.22
C PHE A 361 -6.10 11.00 -8.33
N VAL A 362 -6.57 9.90 -8.92
CA VAL A 362 -8.00 9.59 -9.07
C VAL A 362 -8.70 9.53 -7.72
N GLY A 363 -8.10 8.88 -6.73
CA GLY A 363 -8.67 8.79 -5.38
C GLY A 363 -8.70 10.12 -4.60
N ARG A 364 -7.99 11.16 -5.07
CA ARG A 364 -7.91 12.48 -4.41
C ARG A 364 -8.56 13.62 -5.19
N ASP A 365 -8.81 13.44 -6.48
CA ASP A 365 -9.64 14.35 -7.24
C ASP A 365 -11.11 14.13 -6.86
N ALA A 366 -11.77 15.16 -6.35
CA ALA A 366 -13.09 15.03 -5.75
C ALA A 366 -14.15 14.46 -6.71
N GLU A 367 -14.10 14.87 -8.00
CA GLU A 367 -15.05 14.40 -9.00
C GLU A 367 -14.78 12.95 -9.41
N LEU A 368 -13.50 12.60 -9.62
CA LEU A 368 -13.12 11.25 -10.01
C LEU A 368 -13.35 10.26 -8.87
N ALA A 369 -13.04 10.64 -7.62
CA ALA A 369 -13.27 9.82 -6.44
C ALA A 369 -14.78 9.56 -6.23
N ALA A 370 -15.62 10.59 -6.41
CA ALA A 370 -17.07 10.43 -6.34
C ALA A 370 -17.58 9.51 -7.46
N HIS A 371 -17.06 9.66 -8.68
CA HIS A 371 -17.41 8.79 -9.80
C HIS A 371 -16.97 7.35 -9.56
N ALA A 372 -15.73 7.12 -9.10
CA ALA A 372 -15.25 5.80 -8.72
C ALA A 372 -16.14 5.15 -7.65
N GLY A 373 -16.53 5.91 -6.61
CA GLY A 373 -17.46 5.45 -5.59
C GLY A 373 -18.79 5.01 -6.16
N ALA A 374 -19.39 5.80 -7.05
CA ALA A 374 -20.66 5.49 -7.70
C ALA A 374 -20.58 4.24 -8.60
N MET A 375 -19.45 4.05 -9.29
CA MET A 375 -19.26 2.92 -10.21
C MET A 375 -18.88 1.63 -9.47
N LEU A 376 -18.03 1.68 -8.47
CA LEU A 376 -17.33 0.51 -7.93
C LEU A 376 -17.80 0.07 -6.54
N ARG A 377 -18.33 0.96 -5.68
CA ARG A 377 -18.82 0.60 -4.33
C ARG A 377 -20.21 0.02 -4.37
N ARG A 378 -20.35 -1.23 -4.82
CA ARG A 378 -21.64 -1.94 -4.90
C ARG A 378 -21.50 -3.35 -4.35
N GLY A 379 -22.58 -3.87 -3.75
CA GLY A 379 -22.63 -5.23 -3.21
C GLY A 379 -21.51 -5.47 -2.17
N PRO A 380 -20.76 -6.57 -2.28
CA PRO A 380 -19.68 -6.91 -1.33
C PRO A 380 -18.57 -5.85 -1.22
N MET A 381 -18.42 -5.00 -2.24
CA MET A 381 -17.38 -3.96 -2.30
C MET A 381 -17.85 -2.60 -1.77
N ALA A 382 -19.06 -2.48 -1.25
CA ALA A 382 -19.61 -1.21 -0.76
C ALA A 382 -18.75 -0.57 0.34
N GLU A 383 -18.10 -1.39 1.16
CA GLU A 383 -17.25 -0.96 2.28
C GLU A 383 -15.76 -0.83 1.92
N LEU A 384 -15.37 -1.15 0.67
CA LEU A 384 -13.96 -1.05 0.28
C LEU A 384 -13.54 0.42 0.17
N ASP A 385 -12.38 0.72 0.71
CA ASP A 385 -11.71 1.99 0.45
C ASP A 385 -11.07 1.94 -0.95
N LEU A 386 -11.58 2.80 -1.84
CA LEU A 386 -11.12 2.87 -3.23
C LEU A 386 -9.91 3.80 -3.35
N TYR A 387 -8.82 3.45 -2.70
CA TYR A 387 -7.54 4.09 -2.96
C TYR A 387 -6.64 3.17 -3.79
N GLY A 388 -5.61 3.76 -4.38
CA GLY A 388 -4.59 3.04 -5.11
C GLY A 388 -3.31 3.87 -5.21
N ALA A 389 -2.24 3.21 -5.59
CA ALA A 389 -0.95 3.83 -5.82
C ALA A 389 -0.31 3.38 -7.16
N SER A 390 -1.10 2.79 -8.05
CA SER A 390 -0.71 2.43 -9.41
C SER A 390 -0.62 3.66 -10.31
N PHE A 391 0.42 3.72 -11.11
CA PHE A 391 0.58 4.73 -12.16
C PHE A 391 0.72 4.02 -13.51
N TRP A 392 -0.32 4.11 -14.32
CA TRP A 392 -0.40 3.52 -15.65
C TRP A 392 -0.11 4.55 -16.73
N MET A 393 0.81 4.25 -17.61
CA MET A 393 1.15 5.08 -18.76
C MET A 393 1.43 4.22 -19.99
N ARG A 394 1.43 4.85 -21.16
CA ARG A 394 1.80 4.24 -22.44
C ARG A 394 2.95 5.01 -23.04
N MET A 395 3.91 4.29 -23.62
CA MET A 395 4.98 4.89 -24.44
C MET A 395 4.39 5.47 -25.73
N ILE A 396 4.80 6.69 -26.11
CA ILE A 396 4.42 7.35 -27.37
C ILE A 396 5.58 7.30 -28.36
#